data_02a1702bc881e5bf3c6bf2eed9d963f9
#
_entry.id   02a1702bc881e5bf3c6bf2eed9d963f9
#
_cell.length_a   1.000
_cell.length_b   1.000
_cell.length_c   1.000
_cell.angle_alpha   90.00
_cell.angle_beta   90.00
_cell.angle_gamma   90.00
#
_symmetry.space_group_name_H-M   'P 1'
#
loop_
_entity.id
_entity.type
_entity.pdbx_description
1 polymer ?
#
loop_
_entity_poly.entity_id
_entity_poly.type
_entity_poly.pdbx_seq_one_letter_code
_entity_poly.pdbx_strand_id
1 'polypeptide(L)'
;FFIRRSFKGDKLYTAVVDAYIRRLIRDGFPIELFLEGGRSRTGKLMAPKFGLLNMIVDAALSVPQKTTYFVPVSIGYERIIEAASYESEMAGGEKKREDATDLLRTPEVLRHRYGRISLQFGEILSLAEVGAELGIALEDVRSPGKRRALVTRLGNRVLDEINQATAVTPGALTALALLSHPRRGMPWSELVDRASKFSTVLASLGAHISKSAVTP
;
A
#
# COMPACT_ATOMS: atom_id res chain seq x y z
N PHE A 1 1.25 0.90 18.98
CA PHE A 1 0.36 -0.25 19.25
C PHE A 1 1.00 -1.54 18.73
N PHE A 2 1.26 -2.46 19.64
CA PHE A 2 1.88 -3.75 19.32
C PHE A 2 0.77 -4.80 19.17
N ILE A 3 0.71 -5.45 18.00
CA ILE A 3 -0.24 -6.52 17.70
C ILE A 3 0.53 -7.81 17.34
N ARG A 4 0.05 -8.95 17.78
CA ARG A 4 0.62 -10.23 17.38
C ARG A 4 0.46 -10.44 15.87
N ARG A 5 1.45 -11.05 15.22
CA ARG A 5 1.40 -11.35 13.77
C ARG A 5 0.22 -12.24 13.38
N SER A 6 -0.21 -13.10 14.27
CA SER A 6 -1.39 -13.94 14.11
C SER A 6 -2.07 -14.16 15.45
N PHE A 7 -3.38 -14.02 15.46
CA PHE A 7 -4.24 -14.30 16.62
C PHE A 7 -5.46 -15.14 16.21
N LYS A 8 -5.38 -15.82 15.06
CA LYS A 8 -6.41 -16.72 14.58
C LYS A 8 -6.58 -17.86 15.59
N GLY A 9 -7.80 -18.02 16.11
CA GLY A 9 -8.14 -19.02 17.13
C GLY A 9 -8.04 -18.53 18.58
N ASP A 10 -7.37 -17.42 18.86
CA ASP A 10 -7.33 -16.79 20.19
C ASP A 10 -8.51 -15.81 20.32
N LYS A 11 -9.63 -16.32 20.84
CA LYS A 11 -10.87 -15.53 20.97
C LYS A 11 -10.73 -14.37 21.95
N LEU A 12 -9.99 -14.58 23.06
CA LEU A 12 -9.80 -13.53 24.06
C LEU A 12 -8.97 -12.38 23.49
N TYR A 13 -7.84 -12.72 22.87
CA TYR A 13 -6.99 -11.70 22.25
C TYR A 13 -7.72 -10.95 21.13
N THR A 14 -8.50 -11.64 20.30
CA THR A 14 -9.32 -11.02 19.26
C THR A 14 -10.32 -10.02 19.86
N ALA A 15 -11.01 -10.39 20.94
CA ALA A 15 -11.96 -9.50 21.61
C ALA A 15 -11.29 -8.26 22.23
N VAL A 16 -10.09 -8.42 22.79
CA VAL A 16 -9.30 -7.29 23.32
C VAL A 16 -8.88 -6.34 22.22
N VAL A 17 -8.40 -6.86 21.08
CA VAL A 17 -8.03 -6.02 19.92
C VAL A 17 -9.25 -5.30 19.36
N ASP A 18 -10.40 -5.96 19.22
CA ASP A 18 -11.65 -5.34 18.77
C ASP A 18 -12.10 -4.19 19.71
N ALA A 19 -12.12 -4.45 21.01
CA ALA A 19 -12.45 -3.44 22.01
C ALA A 19 -11.52 -2.24 21.97
N TYR A 20 -10.21 -2.48 21.76
CA TYR A 20 -9.22 -1.44 21.65
C TYR A 20 -9.40 -0.58 20.40
N ILE A 21 -9.65 -1.20 19.22
CA ILE A 21 -9.93 -0.47 17.98
C ILE A 21 -11.19 0.39 18.13
N ARG A 22 -12.26 -0.15 18.72
CA ARG A 22 -13.49 0.62 19.02
C ARG A 22 -13.21 1.82 19.91
N ARG A 23 -12.36 1.65 20.90
CA ARG A 23 -11.94 2.74 21.78
C ARG A 23 -11.18 3.81 21.02
N LEU A 24 -10.20 3.45 20.20
CA LEU A 24 -9.43 4.39 19.38
C LEU A 24 -10.35 5.22 18.46
N ILE A 25 -11.27 4.56 17.75
CA ILE A 25 -12.22 5.26 16.86
C ILE A 25 -13.13 6.19 17.65
N ARG A 26 -13.64 5.75 18.79
CA ARG A 26 -14.50 6.57 19.67
C ARG A 26 -13.77 7.81 20.17
N ASP A 27 -12.50 7.68 20.53
CA ASP A 27 -11.68 8.79 21.02
C ASP A 27 -11.16 9.68 19.88
N GLY A 28 -11.29 9.25 18.58
CA GLY A 28 -10.91 10.03 17.40
C GLY A 28 -9.43 9.91 17.03
N PHE A 29 -8.76 8.82 17.45
CA PHE A 29 -7.39 8.57 17.06
C PHE A 29 -7.31 8.06 15.61
N PRO A 30 -6.33 8.52 14.81
CA PRO A 30 -6.06 7.95 13.50
C PRO A 30 -5.48 6.53 13.64
N ILE A 31 -5.88 5.65 12.72
CA ILE A 31 -5.41 4.26 12.67
C ILE A 31 -4.75 4.04 11.32
N GLU A 32 -3.47 3.65 11.33
CA GLU A 32 -2.75 3.23 10.13
C GLU A 32 -2.89 1.73 9.93
N LEU A 33 -3.16 1.32 8.69
CA LEU A 33 -3.38 -0.07 8.30
C LEU A 33 -2.70 -0.38 6.96
N PHE A 34 -1.91 -1.43 6.92
CA PHE A 34 -1.38 -2.00 5.69
C PHE A 34 -2.28 -3.13 5.20
N LEU A 35 -3.11 -2.84 4.18
CA LEU A 35 -4.11 -3.80 3.66
C LEU A 35 -3.50 -5.08 3.09
N GLU A 36 -2.31 -5.00 2.53
CA GLU A 36 -1.61 -6.17 1.99
C GLU A 36 -1.12 -7.13 3.09
N GLY A 37 -0.98 -6.65 4.32
CA GLY A 37 -0.53 -7.41 5.48
C GLY A 37 0.87 -8.01 5.34
N GLY A 38 1.66 -7.51 4.40
CA GLY A 38 3.03 -7.91 4.12
C GLY A 38 3.67 -7.01 3.09
N ARG A 39 4.98 -7.17 2.83
CA ARG A 39 5.72 -6.40 1.83
C ARG A 39 5.67 -7.13 0.49
N SER A 40 5.33 -6.42 -0.59
CA SER A 40 5.50 -6.91 -1.96
C SER A 40 6.97 -6.79 -2.36
N ARG A 41 7.62 -7.90 -2.71
CA ARG A 41 9.01 -7.93 -3.15
C ARG A 41 9.18 -7.52 -4.60
N THR A 42 8.12 -7.65 -5.37
CA THR A 42 8.09 -7.30 -6.80
C THR A 42 7.62 -5.87 -7.06
N GLY A 43 7.20 -5.14 -6.00
CA GLY A 43 6.54 -3.84 -6.13
C GLY A 43 5.09 -3.91 -6.63
N LYS A 44 4.59 -5.11 -6.99
CA LYS A 44 3.19 -5.30 -7.40
C LYS A 44 2.29 -5.35 -6.17
N LEU A 45 1.16 -4.65 -6.20
CA LEU A 45 0.15 -4.72 -5.15
C LEU A 45 -0.35 -6.16 -4.94
N MET A 46 -0.43 -6.57 -3.70
CA MET A 46 -0.98 -7.86 -3.29
C MET A 46 -2.48 -7.74 -3.02
N ALA A 47 -3.18 -8.88 -3.05
CA ALA A 47 -4.59 -8.91 -2.68
C ALA A 47 -4.80 -8.46 -1.23
N PRO A 48 -5.89 -7.71 -0.93
CA PRO A 48 -6.14 -7.19 0.40
C PRO A 48 -6.45 -8.28 1.41
N LYS A 49 -5.98 -8.10 2.66
CA LYS A 49 -6.33 -8.93 3.81
C LYS A 49 -7.40 -8.23 4.63
N PHE A 50 -8.60 -8.77 4.61
CA PHE A 50 -9.78 -8.12 5.17
C PHE A 50 -9.93 -8.25 6.70
N GLY A 51 -9.12 -9.07 7.39
CA GLY A 51 -9.33 -9.36 8.81
C GLY A 51 -9.37 -8.12 9.69
N LEU A 52 -8.30 -7.32 9.67
CA LEU A 52 -8.22 -6.09 10.47
C LEU A 52 -9.12 -4.99 9.92
N LEU A 53 -9.26 -4.88 8.58
CA LEU A 53 -10.19 -3.95 7.96
C LEU A 53 -11.64 -4.19 8.41
N ASN A 54 -12.05 -5.47 8.49
CA ASN A 54 -13.39 -5.82 8.98
C ASN A 54 -13.60 -5.37 10.43
N MET A 55 -12.60 -5.52 11.30
CA MET A 55 -12.68 -5.03 12.69
C MET A 55 -12.79 -3.50 12.75
N ILE A 56 -12.05 -2.78 11.90
CA ILE A 56 -12.10 -1.31 11.80
C ILE A 56 -13.48 -0.86 11.31
N VAL A 57 -14.02 -1.50 10.27
CA VAL A 57 -15.36 -1.21 9.76
C VAL A 57 -16.44 -1.49 10.82
N ASP A 58 -16.35 -2.61 11.53
CA ASP A 58 -17.27 -2.94 12.63
C ASP A 58 -17.21 -1.90 13.76
N ALA A 59 -16.01 -1.46 14.08
CA ALA A 59 -15.82 -0.41 15.08
C ALA A 59 -16.39 0.93 14.61
N ALA A 60 -16.16 1.33 13.36
CA ALA A 60 -16.71 2.55 12.77
C ALA A 60 -18.25 2.55 12.78
N LEU A 61 -18.87 1.45 12.37
CA LEU A 61 -20.33 1.27 12.40
C LEU A 61 -20.92 1.29 13.81
N SER A 62 -20.12 0.97 14.84
CA SER A 62 -20.56 1.04 16.25
C SER A 62 -20.56 2.45 16.83
N VAL A 63 -20.02 3.44 16.11
CA VAL A 63 -19.96 4.87 16.53
C VAL A 63 -20.57 5.75 15.43
N PRO A 64 -21.90 5.64 15.17
CA PRO A 64 -22.55 6.29 14.03
C PRO A 64 -22.51 7.82 14.09
N GLN A 65 -22.23 8.40 15.26
CA GLN A 65 -22.12 9.85 15.45
C GLN A 65 -20.83 10.43 14.85
N LYS A 66 -19.86 9.58 14.48
CA LYS A 66 -18.59 10.00 13.88
C LYS A 66 -18.47 9.43 12.47
N THR A 67 -18.29 10.30 11.50
CA THR A 67 -17.92 9.87 10.14
C THR A 67 -16.50 9.36 10.14
N THR A 68 -16.30 8.12 9.67
CA THR A 68 -14.98 7.53 9.51
C THR A 68 -14.56 7.61 8.05
N TYR A 69 -13.41 8.21 7.82
CA TYR A 69 -12.81 8.34 6.50
C TYR A 69 -11.61 7.39 6.36
N PHE A 70 -11.45 6.85 5.17
CA PHE A 70 -10.30 6.05 4.77
C PHE A 70 -9.48 6.87 3.78
N VAL A 71 -8.22 7.11 4.12
CA VAL A 71 -7.28 7.89 3.32
C VAL A 71 -6.26 6.94 2.71
N PRO A 72 -6.37 6.61 1.41
CA PRO A 72 -5.38 5.80 0.72
C PRO A 72 -4.06 6.56 0.64
N VAL A 73 -2.95 5.91 0.99
CA VAL A 73 -1.62 6.51 0.97
C VAL A 73 -0.66 5.61 0.23
N SER A 74 -0.04 6.13 -0.83
CA SER A 74 1.05 5.46 -1.54
C SER A 74 2.39 6.04 -1.11
N ILE A 75 3.32 5.16 -0.73
CA ILE A 75 4.70 5.51 -0.38
C ILE A 75 5.63 4.84 -1.38
N GLY A 76 6.27 5.66 -2.22
CA GLY A 76 7.24 5.22 -3.21
C GLY A 76 8.68 5.59 -2.81
N TYR A 77 9.61 4.67 -3.00
CA TYR A 77 11.04 4.88 -2.77
C TYR A 77 11.79 4.81 -4.10
N GLU A 78 12.70 5.74 -4.38
CA GLU A 78 13.56 5.65 -5.57
C GLU A 78 14.55 4.48 -5.45
N ARG A 79 15.01 4.19 -4.23
CA ARG A 79 15.85 3.03 -3.90
C ARG A 79 15.35 2.38 -2.61
N ILE A 80 15.22 1.08 -2.63
CA ILE A 80 14.83 0.29 -1.48
C ILE A 80 16.10 -0.21 -0.79
N ILE A 81 16.21 -0.01 0.53
CA ILE A 81 17.36 -0.45 1.33
C ILE A 81 17.55 -1.97 1.22
N GLU A 82 16.44 -2.70 1.20
CA GLU A 82 16.39 -4.16 1.16
C GLU A 82 16.50 -4.75 -0.27
N ALA A 83 16.80 -3.96 -1.31
CA ALA A 83 16.80 -4.43 -2.70
C ALA A 83 17.63 -5.71 -2.90
N ALA A 84 18.86 -5.75 -2.37
CA ALA A 84 19.73 -6.91 -2.48
C ALA A 84 19.15 -8.17 -1.78
N SER A 85 18.46 -7.98 -0.65
CA SER A 85 17.76 -9.07 0.04
C SER A 85 16.58 -9.59 -0.78
N TYR A 86 15.82 -8.69 -1.40
CA TYR A 86 14.68 -9.06 -2.25
C TYR A 86 15.13 -9.77 -3.52
N GLU A 87 16.22 -9.34 -4.15
CA GLU A 87 16.82 -10.01 -5.30
C GLU A 87 17.24 -11.44 -4.96
N SER A 88 17.91 -11.64 -3.81
CA SER A 88 18.30 -12.95 -3.32
C SER A 88 17.10 -13.85 -3.07
N GLU A 89 16.03 -13.34 -2.42
CA GLU A 89 14.82 -14.11 -2.17
C GLU A 89 14.09 -14.47 -3.48
N MET A 90 14.04 -13.56 -4.47
CA MET A 90 13.45 -13.83 -5.79
C MET A 90 14.24 -14.86 -6.59
N ALA A 91 15.55 -14.93 -6.38
CA ALA A 91 16.42 -15.95 -6.97
C ALA A 91 16.35 -17.33 -6.29
N GLY A 92 15.42 -17.50 -5.31
CA GLY A 92 15.22 -18.77 -4.60
C GLY A 92 16.02 -18.89 -3.30
N GLY A 93 16.65 -17.82 -2.81
CA GLY A 93 17.31 -17.78 -1.53
C GLY A 93 16.33 -17.84 -0.35
N GLU A 94 16.76 -18.39 0.79
CA GLU A 94 15.95 -18.44 2.00
C GLU A 94 15.66 -17.02 2.53
N LYS A 95 14.43 -16.83 3.02
CA LYS A 95 14.02 -15.60 3.67
C LYS A 95 14.84 -15.38 4.94
N LYS A 96 15.78 -14.42 4.91
CA LYS A 96 16.50 -14.01 6.12
C LYS A 96 15.51 -13.48 7.16
N ARG A 97 15.60 -14.03 8.38
CA ARG A 97 14.91 -13.44 9.54
C ARG A 97 15.61 -12.12 9.87
N GLU A 98 14.81 -11.08 10.06
CA GLU A 98 15.30 -9.81 10.61
C GLU A 98 15.84 -10.10 12.01
N ASP A 99 17.15 -9.97 12.21
CA ASP A 99 17.81 -10.18 13.51
C ASP A 99 18.27 -8.83 14.08
N ALA A 100 18.38 -8.75 15.40
CA ALA A 100 18.87 -7.56 16.10
C ALA A 100 20.27 -7.12 15.63
N THR A 101 21.06 -8.03 15.06
CA THR A 101 22.37 -7.74 14.45
C THR A 101 22.26 -6.84 13.21
N ASP A 102 21.12 -6.77 12.52
CA ASP A 102 20.91 -5.87 11.39
C ASP A 102 20.86 -4.40 11.84
N LEU A 103 20.48 -4.13 13.09
CA LEU A 103 20.55 -2.80 13.71
C LEU A 103 21.99 -2.28 13.84
N LEU A 104 22.99 -3.15 13.95
CA LEU A 104 24.39 -2.78 14.02
C LEU A 104 24.95 -2.28 12.69
N ARG A 105 24.29 -2.58 11.57
CA ARG A 105 24.63 -2.09 10.22
C ARG A 105 24.01 -0.72 9.92
N THR A 106 23.23 -0.16 10.82
CA THR A 106 22.54 1.14 10.67
C THR A 106 23.49 2.29 10.24
N PRO A 107 24.74 2.42 10.79
CA PRO A 107 25.64 3.48 10.35
C PRO A 107 26.07 3.38 8.88
N GLU A 108 26.17 2.16 8.36
CA GLU A 108 26.54 1.91 6.96
C GLU A 108 25.37 2.26 6.03
N VAL A 109 24.15 1.91 6.42
CA VAL A 109 22.91 2.27 5.74
C VAL A 109 22.76 3.79 5.66
N LEU A 110 23.02 4.52 6.74
CA LEU A 110 22.89 5.98 6.79
C LEU A 110 23.90 6.74 5.90
N ARG A 111 25.01 6.09 5.48
CA ARG A 111 25.99 6.68 4.55
C ARG A 111 25.55 6.65 3.09
N HIS A 112 24.56 5.83 2.73
CA HIS A 112 24.09 5.71 1.36
C HIS A 112 22.99 6.72 1.04
N ARG A 113 23.03 7.26 -0.18
CA ARG A 113 21.94 8.11 -0.69
C ARG A 113 20.88 7.22 -1.32
N TYR A 114 19.72 7.13 -0.68
CA TYR A 114 18.58 6.32 -1.16
C TYR A 114 17.63 7.07 -2.10
N GLY A 115 17.95 8.32 -2.42
CA GLY A 115 17.11 9.14 -3.28
C GLY A 115 15.92 9.75 -2.53
N ARG A 116 14.84 10.00 -3.25
CA ARG A 116 13.64 10.65 -2.71
C ARG A 116 12.60 9.63 -2.29
N ILE A 117 11.80 10.03 -1.30
CA ILE A 117 10.58 9.33 -0.93
C ILE A 117 9.41 10.13 -1.52
N SER A 118 8.54 9.46 -2.24
CA SER A 118 7.31 10.02 -2.78
C SER A 118 6.13 9.58 -1.91
N LEU A 119 5.43 10.53 -1.31
CA LEU A 119 4.22 10.30 -0.55
C LEU A 119 3.05 10.91 -1.32
N GLN A 120 2.05 10.09 -1.67
CA GLN A 120 0.87 10.51 -2.41
C GLN A 120 -0.40 10.04 -1.70
N PHE A 121 -1.43 10.87 -1.75
CA PHE A 121 -2.74 10.57 -1.19
C PHE A 121 -3.72 10.31 -2.35
N GLY A 122 -4.47 9.21 -2.26
CA GLY A 122 -5.59 8.93 -3.14
C GLY A 122 -6.86 9.64 -2.69
N GLU A 123 -7.98 9.34 -3.36
CA GLU A 123 -9.28 9.86 -3.00
C GLU A 123 -9.70 9.40 -1.60
N ILE A 124 -10.23 10.33 -0.80
CA ILE A 124 -10.71 10.02 0.54
C ILE A 124 -12.07 9.32 0.42
N LEU A 125 -12.19 8.14 1.04
CA LEU A 125 -13.39 7.32 0.98
C LEU A 125 -14.13 7.32 2.32
N SER A 126 -15.45 7.39 2.30
CA SER A 126 -16.29 7.14 3.47
C SER A 126 -17.05 5.83 3.33
N LEU A 127 -17.48 5.25 4.48
CA LEU A 127 -18.30 4.04 4.46
C LEU A 127 -19.65 4.29 3.80
N ALA A 128 -20.20 5.51 3.93
CA ALA A 128 -21.49 5.87 3.34
C ALA A 128 -21.42 5.87 1.81
N GLU A 129 -20.39 6.48 1.25
CA GLU A 129 -20.16 6.51 -0.22
C GLU A 129 -19.97 5.10 -0.78
N VAL A 130 -19.11 4.28 -0.14
CA VAL A 130 -18.89 2.89 -0.58
C VAL A 130 -20.15 2.04 -0.42
N GLY A 131 -20.98 2.30 0.62
CA GLY A 131 -22.29 1.68 0.79
C GLY A 131 -23.26 2.07 -0.33
N ALA A 132 -23.32 3.35 -0.68
CA ALA A 132 -24.18 3.87 -1.75
C ALA A 132 -23.83 3.25 -3.11
N GLU A 133 -22.55 3.06 -3.44
CA GLU A 133 -22.11 2.34 -4.65
C GLU A 133 -22.69 0.92 -4.75
N LEU A 134 -22.96 0.29 -3.62
CA LEU A 134 -23.53 -1.07 -3.54
C LEU A 134 -25.04 -1.10 -3.36
N GLY A 135 -25.70 0.07 -3.24
CA GLY A 135 -27.09 0.15 -2.86
C GLY A 135 -27.37 -0.35 -1.42
N ILE A 136 -26.38 -0.24 -0.53
CA ILE A 136 -26.47 -0.70 0.86
C ILE A 136 -26.49 0.53 1.77
N ALA A 137 -27.62 0.72 2.50
CA ALA A 137 -27.67 1.69 3.58
C ALA A 137 -26.85 1.17 4.79
N LEU A 138 -26.15 2.07 5.50
CA LEU A 138 -25.29 1.66 6.62
C LEU A 138 -26.07 0.98 7.75
N GLU A 139 -27.34 1.30 7.93
CA GLU A 139 -28.24 0.67 8.89
C GLU A 139 -28.48 -0.83 8.57
N ASP A 140 -28.40 -1.18 7.29
CA ASP A 140 -28.63 -2.55 6.79
C ASP A 140 -27.40 -3.45 6.89
N VAL A 141 -26.23 -2.90 7.22
CA VAL A 141 -24.93 -3.63 7.27
C VAL A 141 -24.89 -4.68 8.41
N ARG A 142 -25.95 -4.78 9.23
CA ARG A 142 -26.11 -5.85 10.23
C ARG A 142 -26.14 -7.25 9.60
N SER A 143 -26.57 -7.37 8.34
CA SER A 143 -26.48 -8.63 7.59
C SER A 143 -25.01 -9.00 7.30
N PRO A 144 -24.56 -10.23 7.67
CA PRO A 144 -23.18 -10.65 7.41
C PRO A 144 -22.78 -10.60 5.93
N GLY A 145 -23.73 -10.86 5.02
CA GLY A 145 -23.50 -10.78 3.57
C GLY A 145 -23.24 -9.35 3.10
N LYS A 146 -24.11 -8.40 3.49
CA LYS A 146 -23.98 -6.98 3.15
C LYS A 146 -22.68 -6.38 3.73
N ARG A 147 -22.36 -6.74 4.98
CA ARG A 147 -21.12 -6.32 5.61
C ARG A 147 -19.88 -6.84 4.86
N ARG A 148 -19.85 -8.12 4.50
CA ARG A 148 -18.76 -8.68 3.71
C ARG A 148 -18.61 -7.96 2.37
N ALA A 149 -19.69 -7.68 1.68
CA ALA A 149 -19.69 -6.94 0.41
C ALA A 149 -19.09 -5.53 0.61
N LEU A 150 -19.53 -4.79 1.64
CA LEU A 150 -19.01 -3.46 1.96
C LEU A 150 -17.50 -3.49 2.26
N VAL A 151 -17.03 -4.39 3.13
CA VAL A 151 -15.61 -4.50 3.48
C VAL A 151 -14.76 -4.88 2.27
N THR A 152 -15.27 -5.80 1.43
CA THR A 152 -14.56 -6.22 0.21
C THR A 152 -14.48 -5.07 -0.79
N ARG A 153 -15.58 -4.34 -1.01
CA ARG A 153 -15.59 -3.18 -1.91
C ARG A 153 -14.66 -2.08 -1.43
N LEU A 154 -14.73 -1.73 -0.13
CA LEU A 154 -13.87 -0.73 0.48
C LEU A 154 -12.39 -1.10 0.31
N GLY A 155 -12.00 -2.33 0.66
CA GLY A 155 -10.61 -2.75 0.56
C GLY A 155 -10.07 -2.72 -0.87
N ASN A 156 -10.89 -3.12 -1.85
CA ASN A 156 -10.50 -3.03 -3.26
C ASN A 156 -10.41 -1.57 -3.74
N ARG A 157 -11.35 -0.70 -3.33
CA ARG A 157 -11.30 0.75 -3.65
C ARG A 157 -10.04 1.38 -3.07
N VAL A 158 -9.73 1.11 -1.80
CA VAL A 158 -8.51 1.65 -1.17
C VAL A 158 -7.25 1.19 -1.91
N LEU A 159 -7.15 -0.07 -2.33
CA LEU A 159 -6.00 -0.54 -3.12
C LEU A 159 -5.94 0.08 -4.52
N ASP A 160 -7.09 0.27 -5.17
CA ASP A 160 -7.16 0.95 -6.46
C ASP A 160 -6.68 2.38 -6.35
N GLU A 161 -7.14 3.13 -5.35
CA GLU A 161 -6.68 4.49 -5.05
C GLU A 161 -5.18 4.56 -4.74
N ILE A 162 -4.64 3.61 -3.96
CA ILE A 162 -3.20 3.51 -3.70
C ILE A 162 -2.44 3.29 -5.01
N ASN A 163 -2.95 2.43 -5.90
CA ASN A 163 -2.33 2.16 -7.20
C ASN A 163 -2.34 3.41 -8.09
N GLN A 164 -3.47 4.10 -8.18
CA GLN A 164 -3.60 5.31 -8.97
C GLN A 164 -2.72 6.46 -8.44
N ALA A 165 -2.62 6.58 -7.11
CA ALA A 165 -1.76 7.57 -6.46
C ALA A 165 -0.25 7.24 -6.57
N THR A 166 0.12 6.02 -6.97
CA THR A 166 1.52 5.59 -7.01
C THR A 166 2.33 6.38 -8.04
N ALA A 167 3.43 7.00 -7.57
CA ALA A 167 4.28 7.82 -8.43
C ALA A 167 5.19 6.96 -9.33
N VAL A 168 5.23 7.32 -10.61
CA VAL A 168 6.17 6.74 -11.58
C VAL A 168 7.54 7.39 -11.41
N THR A 169 8.53 6.59 -11.01
CA THR A 169 9.90 7.06 -10.75
C THR A 169 10.79 6.93 -11.99
N PRO A 170 11.94 7.64 -12.06
CA PRO A 170 12.91 7.47 -13.14
C PRO A 170 13.38 6.03 -13.28
N GLY A 171 13.61 5.34 -12.14
CA GLY A 171 14.00 3.93 -12.14
C GLY A 171 12.95 3.03 -12.78
N ALA A 172 11.66 3.26 -12.50
CA ALA A 172 10.57 2.50 -13.10
C ALA A 172 10.49 2.72 -14.62
N LEU A 173 10.64 3.98 -15.09
CA LEU A 173 10.66 4.30 -16.53
C LEU A 173 11.85 3.66 -17.24
N THR A 174 13.03 3.72 -16.62
CA THR A 174 14.26 3.09 -17.15
C THR A 174 14.08 1.57 -17.23
N ALA A 175 13.57 0.95 -16.17
CA ALA A 175 13.31 -0.49 -16.15
C ALA A 175 12.30 -0.89 -17.24
N LEU A 176 11.21 -0.13 -17.39
CA LEU A 176 10.21 -0.37 -18.43
C LEU A 176 10.83 -0.26 -19.83
N ALA A 177 11.66 0.75 -20.09
CA ALA A 177 12.33 0.95 -21.37
C ALA A 177 13.28 -0.21 -21.69
N LEU A 178 14.05 -0.68 -20.72
CA LEU A 178 14.97 -1.80 -20.88
C LEU A 178 14.24 -3.13 -21.09
N LEU A 179 13.21 -3.40 -20.28
CA LEU A 179 12.45 -4.66 -20.34
C LEU A 179 11.59 -4.77 -21.61
N SER A 180 11.13 -3.65 -22.16
CA SER A 180 10.36 -3.63 -23.41
C SER A 180 11.22 -3.78 -24.67
N HIS A 181 12.57 -3.74 -24.54
CA HIS A 181 13.49 -3.89 -25.65
C HIS A 181 13.84 -5.37 -25.89
N PRO A 182 13.79 -5.88 -27.13
CA PRO A 182 14.04 -7.29 -27.42
C PRO A 182 15.50 -7.72 -27.22
N ARG A 183 16.41 -6.77 -27.19
CA ARG A 183 17.85 -6.99 -26.92
C ARG A 183 18.17 -6.62 -25.47
N ARG A 184 19.17 -7.28 -24.88
CA ARG A 184 19.55 -7.06 -23.47
C ARG A 184 20.29 -5.75 -23.20
N GLY A 185 20.38 -4.86 -24.14
CA GLY A 185 21.01 -3.53 -24.02
C GLY A 185 20.59 -2.64 -25.18
N MET A 186 20.73 -1.32 -24.98
CA MET A 186 20.47 -0.31 -25.99
C MET A 186 21.40 0.88 -25.80
N PRO A 187 21.62 1.72 -26.83
CA PRO A 187 22.34 2.98 -26.71
C PRO A 187 21.65 3.91 -25.70
N TRP A 188 22.43 4.73 -25.00
CA TRP A 188 21.90 5.67 -24.01
C TRP A 188 20.84 6.61 -24.60
N SER A 189 21.07 7.14 -25.81
CA SER A 189 20.12 8.01 -26.50
C SER A 189 18.78 7.32 -26.74
N GLU A 190 18.78 6.05 -27.13
CA GLU A 190 17.56 5.27 -27.32
C GLU A 190 16.85 5.01 -25.99
N LEU A 191 17.59 4.73 -24.93
CA LEU A 191 17.02 4.55 -23.59
C LEU A 191 16.27 5.81 -23.13
N VAL A 192 16.92 6.98 -23.27
CA VAL A 192 16.32 8.27 -22.89
C VAL A 192 15.08 8.56 -23.73
N ASP A 193 15.12 8.38 -25.04
CA ASP A 193 13.96 8.59 -25.92
C ASP A 193 12.78 7.68 -25.55
N ARG A 194 13.04 6.39 -25.31
CA ARG A 194 11.99 5.44 -24.89
C ARG A 194 11.39 5.79 -23.53
N ALA A 195 12.24 6.08 -22.54
CA ALA A 195 11.77 6.46 -21.21
C ALA A 195 10.93 7.74 -21.26
N SER A 196 11.32 8.73 -22.09
CA SER A 196 10.55 9.95 -22.32
C SER A 196 9.19 9.67 -22.98
N LYS A 197 9.13 8.81 -24.00
CA LYS A 197 7.88 8.39 -24.63
C LYS A 197 6.95 7.69 -23.64
N PHE A 198 7.48 6.77 -22.81
CA PHE A 198 6.69 6.12 -21.75
C PHE A 198 6.18 7.10 -20.74
N SER A 199 7.01 8.07 -20.31
CA SER A 199 6.59 9.14 -19.39
C SER A 199 5.42 9.93 -19.96
N THR A 200 5.49 10.32 -21.23
CA THR A 200 4.42 11.06 -21.92
C THR A 200 3.12 10.24 -21.99
N VAL A 201 3.22 8.97 -22.40
CA VAL A 201 2.05 8.07 -22.48
C VAL A 201 1.42 7.86 -21.10
N LEU A 202 2.23 7.53 -20.08
CA LEU A 202 1.74 7.33 -18.74
C LEU A 202 1.07 8.58 -18.16
N ALA A 203 1.68 9.75 -18.39
CA ALA A 203 1.07 11.04 -17.99
C ALA A 203 -0.27 11.27 -18.69
N SER A 204 -0.40 10.97 -19.99
CA SER A 204 -1.67 11.09 -20.70
C SER A 204 -2.76 10.12 -20.23
N LEU A 205 -2.36 9.03 -19.59
CA LEU A 205 -3.26 8.07 -18.94
C LEU A 205 -3.57 8.43 -17.47
N GLY A 206 -3.12 9.59 -16.99
CA GLY A 206 -3.39 10.07 -15.65
C GLY A 206 -2.40 9.57 -14.57
N ALA A 207 -1.30 8.92 -14.95
CA ALA A 207 -0.31 8.46 -13.97
C ALA A 207 0.45 9.63 -13.33
N HIS A 208 0.72 9.55 -12.04
CA HIS A 208 1.55 10.50 -11.32
C HIS A 208 3.03 10.30 -11.67
N ILE A 209 3.60 11.24 -12.44
CA ILE A 209 5.03 11.24 -12.73
C ILE A 209 5.76 11.93 -11.59
N SER A 210 6.77 11.28 -11.00
CA SER A 210 7.56 11.87 -9.91
C SER A 210 8.34 13.09 -10.40
N LYS A 211 8.55 14.09 -9.52
CA LYS A 211 9.30 15.30 -9.86
C LYS A 211 10.72 15.00 -10.38
N SER A 212 11.36 13.96 -9.86
CA SER A 212 12.68 13.51 -10.31
C SER A 212 12.68 12.89 -11.72
N ALA A 213 11.51 12.48 -12.25
CA ALA A 213 11.38 11.96 -13.60
C ALA A 213 11.06 13.07 -14.64
N VAL A 214 10.67 14.26 -14.16
CA VAL A 214 10.33 15.42 -15.03
C VAL A 214 11.50 16.39 -15.14
N THR A 215 12.33 16.46 -14.09
CA THR A 215 13.49 17.38 -14.04
C THR A 215 14.75 16.54 -14.13
N PRO A 216 15.60 16.73 -15.17
CA PRO A 216 16.85 16.02 -15.30
C PRO A 216 17.86 16.38 -14.19
#